data_c3f3bf3a9ca298c97f4ec6f012e74f8a
#
_entry.id   c3f3bf3a9ca298c97f4ec6f012e74f8a
#
_cell.length_a   1.000
_cell.length_b   1.000
_cell.length_c   1.000
_cell.angle_alpha   90.00
_cell.angle_beta   90.00
_cell.angle_gamma   90.00
#
_symmetry.space_group_name_H-M   'P 1'
#
loop_
_entity.id
_entity.type
_entity.pdbx_description
1 polymer ?
#
loop_
_entity_poly.entity_id
_entity_poly.type
_entity_poly.pdbx_seq_one_letter_code
_entity_poly.pdbx_strand_id
1 'polypeptide(L)'
;MRRKKVILFMLLTGTALLAGCGKKSVKKEEAETIRVYLWTTNLYDKYAPYIQSQLPDVNIEFVVGNNDLDFYKFLDENGGLPDIITCCRFSLHDASPLKDSLMDLSTTNEAGAVYNTYLNNFMNEDGSVNWLPVCADAHGFVVNKGLFEKYGIELPTDYDSFVLACQKFEEAGVRGFTADYYYDYTCMETLQGLSASELTSTDGRKWRTAYSDPANKERVGLDDIVWPQAFEHMEQFINDVKLGQDDLDLTYDDVISMYQNEELAMYFGTSAMVKTFQDQGIDTAFLPFFNQNGEKWIMTTPYFQIALNKDLEQDDSRRKKAMKVLKEMMSEEAQNLIIADGQDMLSYSQDVDFYLTEYLKDIKPVIEENHMYIRIASNDFFSISKDVVSKMVAGEYDSNQAYQAFNDQLKEEKSASDDVVLKVQNTYSNYFHADGGNEAYSVMANTLRGIYGTDVLIAAGNSFTGNVLQADYTKKMAGSMIMPNSLFSYKCEITGAKLKEILKAFVEGCEGGFIPFNRGSLPVVSGISMEVKEDGDGYTLTNVKKDKKAIKDDDTFTVMCLATKKHMEPFLSSEGDMFEGGETFVKDTWTNYVLGDDAVLAEPESYITLR
;
A
#
# COMPACT_ATOMS: atom_id res chain seq x y z
N MET A 1 -36.13 -19.19 60.36
CA MET A 1 -34.97 -19.31 59.48
C MET A 1 -35.32 -19.31 57.98
N ARG A 2 -36.18 -18.37 57.49
CA ARG A 2 -36.60 -18.32 56.08
C ARG A 2 -36.59 -16.92 55.43
N ARG A 3 -36.01 -15.91 56.09
CA ARG A 3 -35.97 -14.52 55.57
C ARG A 3 -34.58 -13.97 55.20
N LYS A 4 -33.52 -14.74 55.34
CA LYS A 4 -32.15 -14.28 54.97
C LYS A 4 -31.63 -14.74 53.60
N LYS A 5 -32.36 -15.62 52.89
CA LYS A 5 -31.94 -16.14 51.57
C LYS A 5 -32.49 -15.36 50.37
N VAL A 6 -33.47 -14.49 50.54
CA VAL A 6 -34.10 -13.72 49.46
C VAL A 6 -33.37 -12.41 49.16
N ILE A 7 -32.65 -11.82 50.14
CA ILE A 7 -31.94 -10.57 49.93
C ILE A 7 -30.58 -10.74 49.21
N LEU A 8 -29.98 -11.93 49.30
CA LEU A 8 -28.72 -12.22 48.62
C LEU A 8 -28.90 -12.51 47.11
N PHE A 9 -30.10 -12.89 46.67
CA PHE A 9 -30.38 -13.17 45.26
C PHE A 9 -30.75 -11.92 44.45
N MET A 10 -31.22 -10.85 45.10
CA MET A 10 -31.51 -9.56 44.41
C MET A 10 -30.29 -8.67 44.23
N LEU A 11 -29.21 -8.84 45.01
CA LEU A 11 -27.99 -8.09 44.84
C LEU A 11 -27.07 -8.66 43.74
N LEU A 12 -27.20 -9.95 43.42
CA LEU A 12 -26.44 -10.58 42.32
C LEU A 12 -27.09 -10.39 40.95
N THR A 13 -28.38 -10.09 40.88
CA THR A 13 -29.06 -9.78 39.61
C THR A 13 -28.98 -8.31 39.22
N GLY A 14 -28.68 -7.41 40.15
CA GLY A 14 -28.50 -5.96 39.85
C GLY A 14 -27.16 -5.60 39.21
N THR A 15 -26.11 -6.37 39.50
CA THR A 15 -24.77 -6.15 38.89
C THR A 15 -24.59 -6.77 37.51
N ALA A 16 -25.41 -7.80 37.18
CA ALA A 16 -25.37 -8.41 35.85
C ALA A 16 -26.11 -7.59 34.77
N LEU A 17 -27.02 -6.68 35.18
CA LEU A 17 -27.76 -5.83 34.24
C LEU A 17 -27.01 -4.55 33.82
N LEU A 18 -26.03 -4.10 34.58
CA LEU A 18 -25.19 -2.93 34.21
C LEU A 18 -24.01 -3.29 33.28
N ALA A 19 -23.53 -4.55 33.37
CA ALA A 19 -22.49 -5.05 32.45
C ALA A 19 -23.03 -5.48 31.07
N GLY A 20 -24.34 -5.73 30.98
CA GLY A 20 -24.99 -6.19 29.74
C GLY A 20 -25.41 -5.06 28.78
N CYS A 21 -25.62 -3.85 29.28
CA CYS A 21 -26.02 -2.73 28.42
C CYS A 21 -24.82 -2.13 27.64
N GLY A 22 -23.64 -2.09 28.24
CA GLY A 22 -22.42 -1.61 27.54
C GLY A 22 -22.02 -2.53 26.37
N LYS A 23 -21.96 -3.85 26.61
CA LYS A 23 -21.59 -4.83 25.55
C LYS A 23 -22.64 -4.95 24.44
N LYS A 24 -23.94 -4.69 24.71
CA LYS A 24 -24.98 -4.68 23.67
C LYS A 24 -24.96 -3.43 22.82
N SER A 25 -24.61 -2.26 23.36
CA SER A 25 -24.49 -1.01 22.60
C SER A 25 -23.25 -1.04 21.69
N VAL A 26 -22.11 -1.47 22.20
CA VAL A 26 -20.86 -1.63 21.43
C VAL A 26 -21.06 -2.60 20.26
N LYS A 27 -21.58 -3.79 20.50
CA LYS A 27 -21.87 -4.76 19.42
C LYS A 27 -22.87 -4.24 18.38
N LYS A 28 -23.82 -3.38 18.77
CA LYS A 28 -24.75 -2.77 17.82
C LYS A 28 -24.06 -1.68 16.97
N GLU A 29 -23.20 -0.89 17.56
CA GLU A 29 -22.43 0.15 16.86
C GLU A 29 -21.44 -0.48 15.88
N GLU A 30 -20.70 -1.50 16.29
CA GLU A 30 -19.82 -2.30 15.42
C GLU A 30 -20.58 -2.89 14.23
N ALA A 31 -21.78 -3.43 14.46
CA ALA A 31 -22.61 -4.00 13.39
C ALA A 31 -23.18 -2.97 12.40
N GLU A 32 -23.20 -1.69 12.75
CA GLU A 32 -23.70 -0.61 11.88
C GLU A 32 -22.59 0.12 11.12
N THR A 33 -21.33 -0.04 11.51
CA THR A 33 -20.16 0.62 10.94
C THR A 33 -19.63 -0.19 9.75
N ILE A 34 -19.40 0.47 8.61
CA ILE A 34 -18.69 -0.11 7.46
C ILE A 34 -17.21 0.15 7.62
N ARG A 35 -16.41 -0.89 7.63
CA ARG A 35 -14.94 -0.81 7.75
C ARG A 35 -14.28 -0.92 6.41
N VAL A 36 -13.45 0.05 6.11
CA VAL A 36 -12.68 0.15 4.85
C VAL A 36 -11.20 0.13 5.17
N TYR A 37 -10.49 -0.89 4.71
CA TYR A 37 -9.04 -0.94 4.82
C TYR A 37 -8.41 -0.35 3.58
N LEU A 38 -7.73 0.78 3.75
CA LEU A 38 -6.98 1.45 2.68
C LEU A 38 -5.52 0.98 2.71
N TRP A 39 -5.04 0.43 1.60
CA TRP A 39 -3.69 -0.13 1.50
C TRP A 39 -2.57 0.91 1.65
N THR A 40 -2.88 2.20 1.48
CA THR A 40 -1.93 3.30 1.62
C THR A 40 -2.50 4.44 2.45
N THR A 41 -1.62 5.09 3.22
CA THR A 41 -1.99 6.26 4.04
C THR A 41 -2.12 7.54 3.22
N ASN A 42 -1.63 7.59 1.98
CA ASN A 42 -1.77 8.75 1.09
C ASN A 42 -3.24 9.11 0.82
N LEU A 43 -4.13 8.12 0.89
CA LEU A 43 -5.56 8.30 0.67
C LEU A 43 -6.31 8.93 1.86
N TYR A 44 -5.66 9.09 3.01
CA TYR A 44 -6.29 9.68 4.20
C TYR A 44 -6.44 11.19 4.13
N ASP A 45 -5.62 11.88 3.32
CA ASP A 45 -5.63 13.35 3.28
C ASP A 45 -6.82 13.92 2.50
N LYS A 46 -7.23 13.28 1.41
CA LYS A 46 -8.28 13.79 0.51
C LYS A 46 -9.36 12.75 0.19
N TYR A 47 -8.96 11.55 -0.21
CA TYR A 47 -9.88 10.51 -0.69
C TYR A 47 -10.84 10.03 0.41
N ALA A 48 -10.34 9.61 1.56
CA ALA A 48 -11.18 9.12 2.66
C ALA A 48 -12.11 10.21 3.23
N PRO A 49 -11.65 11.46 3.48
CA PRO A 49 -12.53 12.57 3.87
C PRO A 49 -13.61 12.89 2.84
N TYR A 50 -13.27 12.84 1.55
CA TYR A 50 -14.25 13.03 0.48
C TYR A 50 -15.36 11.97 0.55
N ILE A 51 -15.01 10.69 0.55
CA ILE A 51 -15.99 9.58 0.64
C ILE A 51 -16.89 9.75 1.86
N GLN A 52 -16.32 10.06 3.02
CA GLN A 52 -17.10 10.29 4.25
C GLN A 52 -18.08 11.45 4.09
N SER A 53 -17.69 12.54 3.43
CA SER A 53 -18.53 13.73 3.22
C SER A 53 -19.72 13.45 2.29
N GLN A 54 -19.54 12.55 1.30
CA GLN A 54 -20.61 12.18 0.37
C GLN A 54 -21.65 11.23 1.00
N LEU A 55 -21.29 10.54 2.08
CA LEU A 55 -22.11 9.52 2.73
C LEU A 55 -22.34 9.83 4.23
N PRO A 56 -22.93 10.99 4.58
CA PRO A 56 -23.10 11.41 5.98
C PRO A 56 -24.00 10.46 6.80
N ASP A 57 -24.86 9.69 6.13
CA ASP A 57 -25.77 8.73 6.77
C ASP A 57 -25.13 7.33 6.97
N VAL A 58 -23.90 7.12 6.50
CA VAL A 58 -23.16 5.87 6.64
C VAL A 58 -22.01 6.08 7.60
N ASN A 59 -21.99 5.36 8.71
CA ASN A 59 -20.84 5.36 9.58
C ASN A 59 -19.73 4.54 8.93
N ILE A 60 -18.67 5.21 8.44
CA ILE A 60 -17.52 4.58 7.80
C ILE A 60 -16.30 4.71 8.71
N GLU A 61 -15.59 3.63 8.90
CA GLU A 61 -14.33 3.61 9.61
C GLU A 61 -13.21 3.21 8.64
N PHE A 62 -12.38 4.20 8.29
CA PHE A 62 -11.19 3.96 7.48
C PHE A 62 -10.05 3.50 8.39
N VAL A 63 -9.44 2.38 8.03
CA VAL A 63 -8.33 1.77 8.75
C VAL A 63 -7.19 1.54 7.78
N VAL A 64 -5.97 1.65 8.27
CA VAL A 64 -4.77 1.35 7.47
C VAL A 64 -4.76 -0.16 7.18
N GLY A 65 -4.78 -0.49 5.89
CA GLY A 65 -4.65 -1.85 5.38
C GLY A 65 -3.21 -2.16 5.00
N ASN A 66 -3.05 -3.06 4.04
CA ASN A 66 -1.75 -3.44 3.51
C ASN A 66 -1.85 -3.68 2.00
N ASN A 67 -0.73 -3.57 1.31
CA ASN A 67 -0.61 -3.92 -0.10
C ASN A 67 -0.23 -5.40 -0.33
N ASP A 68 -0.15 -6.19 0.73
CA ASP A 68 0.20 -7.60 0.69
C ASP A 68 -1.06 -8.45 0.89
N LEU A 69 -1.39 -9.30 -0.08
CA LEU A 69 -2.54 -10.20 -0.01
C LEU A 69 -2.41 -11.25 1.08
N ASP A 70 -1.20 -11.66 1.45
CA ASP A 70 -1.00 -12.58 2.58
C ASP A 70 -1.48 -11.97 3.90
N PHE A 71 -1.43 -10.64 4.03
CA PHE A 71 -2.01 -9.94 5.16
C PHE A 71 -3.54 -10.14 5.22
N TYR A 72 -4.24 -9.97 4.11
CA TYR A 72 -5.68 -10.18 4.05
C TYR A 72 -6.07 -11.64 4.20
N LYS A 73 -5.27 -12.57 3.68
CA LYS A 73 -5.44 -14.00 3.91
C LYS A 73 -5.30 -14.35 5.40
N PHE A 74 -4.29 -13.80 6.07
CA PHE A 74 -4.12 -13.98 7.51
C PHE A 74 -5.33 -13.43 8.30
N LEU A 75 -5.89 -12.26 7.90
CA LEU A 75 -7.09 -11.73 8.52
C LEU A 75 -8.30 -12.63 8.30
N ASP A 76 -8.47 -13.16 7.11
CA ASP A 76 -9.55 -14.08 6.76
C ASP A 76 -9.50 -15.36 7.62
N GLU A 77 -8.35 -16.01 7.68
CA GLU A 77 -8.10 -17.23 8.46
C GLU A 77 -8.35 -17.04 9.97
N ASN A 78 -8.21 -15.82 10.48
CA ASN A 78 -8.35 -15.49 11.90
C ASN A 78 -9.61 -14.66 12.22
N GLY A 79 -10.56 -14.55 11.28
CA GLY A 79 -11.85 -13.87 11.47
C GLY A 79 -11.77 -12.35 11.58
N GLY A 80 -10.72 -11.73 11.04
CA GLY A 80 -10.48 -10.29 11.08
C GLY A 80 -10.70 -9.56 9.75
N LEU A 81 -11.23 -10.21 8.71
CA LEU A 81 -11.42 -9.58 7.40
C LEU A 81 -12.50 -8.47 7.50
N PRO A 82 -12.20 -7.21 7.11
CA PRO A 82 -13.16 -6.10 7.18
C PRO A 82 -14.21 -6.17 6.05
N ASP A 83 -15.14 -5.21 5.99
CA ASP A 83 -16.19 -5.18 4.98
C ASP A 83 -15.66 -4.89 3.59
N ILE A 84 -14.75 -3.93 3.48
CA ILE A 84 -14.13 -3.48 2.23
C ILE A 84 -12.62 -3.49 2.42
N ILE A 85 -11.94 -4.12 1.50
CA ILE A 85 -10.49 -4.14 1.45
C ILE A 85 -10.00 -3.52 0.15
N THR A 86 -8.85 -2.88 0.21
CA THR A 86 -8.17 -2.37 -0.97
C THR A 86 -6.75 -2.92 -1.03
N CYS A 87 -6.22 -3.03 -2.22
CA CYS A 87 -4.87 -3.50 -2.45
C CYS A 87 -4.27 -2.83 -3.68
N CYS A 88 -3.01 -3.07 -3.96
CA CYS A 88 -2.35 -2.63 -5.18
C CYS A 88 -1.49 -3.74 -5.76
N ARG A 89 -1.19 -3.61 -7.06
CA ARG A 89 -0.09 -4.30 -7.75
C ARG A 89 -0.15 -5.82 -7.78
N PHE A 90 -1.33 -6.42 -7.72
CA PHE A 90 -1.44 -7.86 -7.92
C PHE A 90 -2.20 -8.23 -9.20
N SER A 91 -1.98 -9.43 -9.68
CA SER A 91 -2.74 -10.07 -10.74
C SER A 91 -3.83 -10.99 -10.14
N LEU A 92 -4.71 -11.52 -10.98
CA LEU A 92 -5.71 -12.51 -10.57
C LEU A 92 -5.10 -13.70 -9.83
N HIS A 93 -3.90 -14.11 -10.25
CA HIS A 93 -3.17 -15.22 -9.64
C HIS A 93 -2.94 -15.01 -8.14
N ASP A 94 -2.47 -13.81 -7.76
CA ASP A 94 -2.17 -13.51 -6.36
C ASP A 94 -3.44 -13.41 -5.51
N ALA A 95 -4.58 -13.03 -6.14
CA ALA A 95 -5.86 -12.83 -5.46
C ALA A 95 -6.67 -14.12 -5.24
N SER A 96 -6.34 -15.19 -5.95
CA SER A 96 -7.12 -16.44 -5.94
C SER A 96 -7.30 -17.08 -4.56
N PRO A 97 -6.35 -17.01 -3.59
CA PRO A 97 -6.53 -17.58 -2.26
C PRO A 97 -7.68 -16.97 -1.45
N LEU A 98 -8.12 -15.75 -1.79
CA LEU A 98 -9.21 -15.05 -1.12
C LEU A 98 -10.56 -15.18 -1.84
N LYS A 99 -10.63 -15.87 -2.98
CA LYS A 99 -11.82 -15.95 -3.83
C LYS A 99 -13.07 -16.35 -3.05
N ASP A 100 -12.97 -17.35 -2.18
CA ASP A 100 -14.11 -17.90 -1.46
C ASP A 100 -14.63 -17.01 -0.32
N SER A 101 -13.80 -16.06 0.13
CA SER A 101 -14.08 -15.12 1.22
C SER A 101 -14.54 -13.75 0.73
N LEU A 102 -14.53 -13.52 -0.59
CA LEU A 102 -14.92 -12.26 -1.20
C LEU A 102 -16.22 -12.39 -2.00
N MET A 103 -16.98 -11.30 -2.06
CA MET A 103 -18.21 -11.23 -2.87
C MET A 103 -17.91 -11.31 -4.36
N ASP A 104 -18.80 -11.92 -5.11
CA ASP A 104 -18.83 -11.79 -6.56
C ASP A 104 -19.47 -10.44 -6.96
N LEU A 105 -18.69 -9.60 -7.57
CA LEU A 105 -19.10 -8.26 -8.03
C LEU A 105 -19.40 -8.22 -9.54
N SER A 106 -19.27 -9.32 -10.27
CA SER A 106 -19.38 -9.40 -11.74
C SER A 106 -20.68 -8.83 -12.31
N THR A 107 -21.77 -8.84 -11.54
CA THR A 107 -23.09 -8.35 -11.96
C THR A 107 -23.44 -6.95 -11.44
N THR A 108 -22.49 -6.26 -10.81
CA THR A 108 -22.70 -4.90 -10.28
C THR A 108 -22.57 -3.85 -11.38
N ASN A 109 -23.16 -2.69 -11.15
CA ASN A 109 -22.99 -1.54 -12.05
C ASN A 109 -21.52 -1.07 -12.07
N GLU A 110 -20.86 -1.17 -10.93
CA GLU A 110 -19.46 -0.78 -10.76
C GLU A 110 -18.53 -1.65 -11.61
N ALA A 111 -18.78 -2.97 -11.68
CA ALA A 111 -18.07 -3.85 -12.61
C ALA A 111 -18.37 -3.51 -14.07
N GLY A 112 -19.64 -3.19 -14.38
CA GLY A 112 -20.07 -2.78 -15.72
C GLY A 112 -19.44 -1.46 -16.20
N ALA A 113 -18.99 -0.61 -15.29
CA ALA A 113 -18.28 0.62 -15.60
C ALA A 113 -16.78 0.40 -15.95
N VAL A 114 -16.20 -0.73 -15.59
CA VAL A 114 -14.81 -1.06 -15.95
C VAL A 114 -14.74 -1.51 -17.40
N TYR A 115 -13.70 -1.07 -18.13
CA TYR A 115 -13.43 -1.57 -19.47
C TYR A 115 -13.27 -3.10 -19.48
N ASN A 116 -13.99 -3.78 -20.33
CA ASN A 116 -13.99 -5.25 -20.42
C ASN A 116 -12.59 -5.84 -20.53
N THR A 117 -11.71 -5.17 -21.23
CA THR A 117 -10.33 -5.58 -21.42
C THR A 117 -9.59 -5.72 -20.10
N TYR A 118 -9.83 -4.78 -19.19
CA TYR A 118 -9.21 -4.82 -17.85
C TYR A 118 -9.94 -5.78 -16.94
N LEU A 119 -11.28 -5.75 -16.95
CA LEU A 119 -12.09 -6.62 -16.11
C LEU A 119 -11.79 -8.10 -16.34
N ASN A 120 -11.55 -8.49 -17.59
CA ASN A 120 -11.20 -9.86 -17.96
C ASN A 120 -9.90 -10.36 -17.30
N ASN A 121 -8.98 -9.46 -16.94
CA ASN A 121 -7.76 -9.84 -16.21
C ASN A 121 -8.02 -10.12 -14.71
N PHE A 122 -9.20 -9.78 -14.22
CA PHE A 122 -9.64 -10.01 -12.83
C PHE A 122 -10.81 -10.99 -12.74
N MET A 123 -11.23 -11.54 -13.86
CA MET A 123 -12.33 -12.53 -13.94
C MET A 123 -11.79 -13.93 -13.66
N ASN A 124 -12.39 -14.60 -12.71
CA ASN A 124 -12.15 -16.01 -12.43
C ASN A 124 -12.67 -16.91 -13.56
N GLU A 125 -12.27 -18.18 -13.57
CA GLU A 125 -12.70 -19.16 -14.61
C GLU A 125 -14.22 -19.36 -14.68
N ASP A 126 -14.91 -19.22 -13.53
CA ASP A 126 -16.37 -19.32 -13.42
C ASP A 126 -17.10 -18.02 -13.82
N GLY A 127 -16.37 -17.01 -14.25
CA GLY A 127 -16.90 -15.71 -14.65
C GLY A 127 -17.14 -14.73 -13.48
N SER A 128 -16.86 -15.14 -12.24
CA SER A 128 -16.96 -14.24 -11.08
C SER A 128 -15.82 -13.22 -11.07
N VAL A 129 -16.07 -12.06 -10.48
CA VAL A 129 -15.09 -10.97 -10.29
C VAL A 129 -15.13 -10.55 -8.83
N ASN A 130 -14.07 -10.80 -8.09
CA ASN A 130 -13.99 -10.44 -6.67
C ASN A 130 -13.29 -9.09 -6.44
N TRP A 131 -12.39 -8.69 -7.33
CA TRP A 131 -11.65 -7.45 -7.24
C TRP A 131 -11.99 -6.53 -8.41
N LEU A 132 -12.39 -5.29 -8.10
CA LEU A 132 -12.60 -4.27 -9.11
C LEU A 132 -11.37 -3.39 -9.23
N PRO A 133 -10.70 -3.36 -10.38
CA PRO A 133 -9.61 -2.42 -10.62
C PRO A 133 -10.16 -1.02 -10.83
N VAL A 134 -9.52 -0.01 -10.23
CA VAL A 134 -9.94 1.39 -10.29
C VAL A 134 -9.01 2.21 -11.18
N CYS A 135 -7.72 2.19 -10.86
CA CYS A 135 -6.69 2.89 -11.62
C CYS A 135 -5.36 2.14 -11.59
N ALA A 136 -4.45 2.53 -12.46
CA ALA A 136 -3.14 1.90 -12.61
C ALA A 136 -2.03 2.91 -12.92
N ASP A 137 -0.82 2.58 -12.50
CA ASP A 137 0.40 3.17 -13.05
C ASP A 137 0.65 2.60 -14.45
N ALA A 138 1.10 3.45 -15.37
CA ALA A 138 1.69 3.03 -16.64
C ALA A 138 3.21 2.96 -16.49
N HIS A 139 3.82 1.88 -16.96
CA HIS A 139 5.26 1.68 -16.96
C HIS A 139 5.78 1.66 -18.40
N GLY A 140 6.90 2.32 -18.61
CA GLY A 140 7.53 2.50 -19.92
C GLY A 140 8.84 3.28 -19.80
N PHE A 141 9.17 4.07 -20.80
CA PHE A 141 10.38 4.87 -20.81
C PHE A 141 10.09 6.34 -20.51
N VAL A 142 10.74 6.89 -19.50
CA VAL A 142 10.75 8.33 -19.19
C VAL A 142 11.92 8.95 -19.94
N VAL A 143 11.65 9.99 -20.75
CA VAL A 143 12.58 10.52 -21.74
C VAL A 143 12.78 12.01 -21.58
N ASN A 144 14.04 12.45 -21.44
CA ASN A 144 14.41 13.86 -21.37
C ASN A 144 14.44 14.49 -22.78
N LYS A 145 13.33 15.07 -23.22
CA LYS A 145 13.19 15.71 -24.54
C LYS A 145 14.19 16.83 -24.75
N GLY A 146 14.51 17.59 -23.70
CA GLY A 146 15.48 18.66 -23.76
C GLY A 146 16.88 18.17 -24.21
N LEU A 147 17.29 16.96 -23.76
CA LEU A 147 18.52 16.34 -24.23
C LEU A 147 18.44 15.93 -25.70
N PHE A 148 17.33 15.35 -26.13
CA PHE A 148 17.12 14.98 -27.54
C PHE A 148 17.23 16.20 -28.46
N GLU A 149 16.60 17.32 -28.11
CA GLU A 149 16.70 18.58 -28.85
C GLU A 149 18.13 19.14 -28.83
N LYS A 150 18.76 19.13 -27.66
CA LYS A 150 20.13 19.64 -27.45
C LYS A 150 21.16 18.95 -28.34
N TYR A 151 21.02 17.63 -28.52
CA TYR A 151 21.93 16.80 -29.31
C TYR A 151 21.46 16.54 -30.74
N GLY A 152 20.27 17.02 -31.12
CA GLY A 152 19.69 16.82 -32.45
C GLY A 152 19.37 15.35 -32.74
N ILE A 153 18.94 14.61 -31.70
CA ILE A 153 18.52 13.21 -31.78
C ILE A 153 17.00 13.18 -31.85
N GLU A 154 16.42 12.39 -32.74
CA GLU A 154 14.97 12.22 -32.82
C GLU A 154 14.46 11.29 -31.70
N LEU A 155 13.26 11.56 -31.18
CA LEU A 155 12.63 10.69 -30.20
C LEU A 155 12.36 9.29 -30.82
N PRO A 156 12.62 8.20 -30.08
CA PRO A 156 12.41 6.86 -30.59
C PRO A 156 10.93 6.57 -30.83
N THR A 157 10.68 5.85 -31.92
CA THR A 157 9.33 5.41 -32.33
C THR A 157 9.20 3.90 -32.44
N ASP A 158 10.30 3.18 -32.34
CA ASP A 158 10.42 1.72 -32.40
C ASP A 158 11.71 1.26 -31.71
N TYR A 159 11.93 -0.03 -31.60
CA TYR A 159 13.11 -0.59 -30.94
C TYR A 159 14.42 -0.17 -31.60
N ASP A 160 14.50 -0.20 -32.94
CA ASP A 160 15.73 0.16 -33.65
C ASP A 160 16.11 1.64 -33.43
N SER A 161 15.14 2.56 -33.47
CA SER A 161 15.37 3.98 -33.22
C SER A 161 15.69 4.26 -31.75
N PHE A 162 15.15 3.45 -30.82
CA PHE A 162 15.51 3.51 -29.40
C PHE A 162 16.99 3.14 -29.18
N VAL A 163 17.43 2.02 -29.75
CA VAL A 163 18.83 1.59 -29.68
C VAL A 163 19.76 2.62 -30.34
N LEU A 164 19.37 3.14 -31.51
CA LEU A 164 20.14 4.18 -32.20
C LEU A 164 20.26 5.46 -31.35
N ALA A 165 19.20 5.87 -30.67
CA ALA A 165 19.24 7.01 -29.75
C ALA A 165 20.22 6.77 -28.61
N CYS A 166 20.18 5.58 -27.96
CA CYS A 166 21.14 5.21 -26.93
C CYS A 166 22.58 5.33 -27.41
N GLN A 167 22.90 4.78 -28.60
CA GLN A 167 24.23 4.83 -29.18
C GLN A 167 24.71 6.26 -29.42
N LYS A 168 23.85 7.13 -29.96
CA LYS A 168 24.19 8.54 -30.20
C LYS A 168 24.46 9.34 -28.92
N PHE A 169 23.71 9.05 -27.84
CA PHE A 169 23.95 9.66 -26.56
C PHE A 169 25.28 9.20 -25.96
N GLU A 170 25.59 7.91 -26.03
CA GLU A 170 26.87 7.37 -25.58
C GLU A 170 28.05 8.01 -26.35
N GLU A 171 27.93 8.21 -27.68
CA GLU A 171 28.93 8.94 -28.49
C GLU A 171 29.08 10.40 -28.07
N ALA A 172 28.01 11.02 -27.55
CA ALA A 172 28.00 12.37 -27.02
C ALA A 172 28.49 12.49 -25.58
N GLY A 173 28.76 11.36 -24.90
CA GLY A 173 29.21 11.30 -23.51
C GLY A 173 28.06 11.44 -22.50
N VAL A 174 26.84 11.17 -22.91
CA VAL A 174 25.63 11.09 -22.06
C VAL A 174 25.16 9.64 -22.01
N ARG A 175 24.78 9.15 -20.84
CA ARG A 175 24.20 7.80 -20.73
C ARG A 175 22.88 7.75 -21.50
N GLY A 176 22.77 6.85 -22.48
CA GLY A 176 21.57 6.73 -23.30
C GLY A 176 20.39 6.17 -22.53
N PHE A 177 20.63 5.06 -21.84
CA PHE A 177 19.61 4.37 -21.03
C PHE A 177 20.23 3.67 -19.82
N THR A 178 19.52 3.70 -18.68
CA THR A 178 19.67 2.80 -17.54
C THR A 178 18.36 2.75 -16.73
N ALA A 179 18.36 2.06 -15.60
CA ALA A 179 17.27 2.05 -14.63
C ALA A 179 17.80 1.70 -13.24
N ASP A 180 16.94 1.73 -12.24
CA ASP A 180 17.24 1.41 -10.84
C ASP A 180 17.32 -0.11 -10.60
N TYR A 181 18.24 -0.77 -11.32
CA TYR A 181 18.42 -2.22 -11.26
C TYR A 181 18.88 -2.77 -9.91
N TYR A 182 19.16 -1.91 -8.93
CA TYR A 182 19.30 -2.32 -7.53
C TYR A 182 18.05 -3.05 -7.01
N TYR A 183 16.86 -2.75 -7.54
CA TYR A 183 15.59 -3.30 -7.07
C TYR A 183 15.11 -4.48 -7.92
N ASP A 184 14.42 -5.39 -7.26
CA ASP A 184 13.85 -6.60 -7.85
C ASP A 184 12.70 -6.31 -8.82
N TYR A 185 11.86 -5.29 -8.51
CA TYR A 185 10.75 -4.90 -9.38
C TYR A 185 11.24 -4.41 -10.74
N THR A 186 12.33 -3.64 -10.81
CA THR A 186 12.88 -3.14 -12.07
C THR A 186 13.38 -4.27 -12.96
N CYS A 187 14.08 -5.25 -12.37
CA CYS A 187 14.52 -6.45 -13.08
C CYS A 187 13.34 -7.22 -13.69
N MET A 188 12.30 -7.43 -12.88
CA MET A 188 11.10 -8.15 -13.28
C MET A 188 10.29 -7.39 -14.35
N GLU A 189 10.14 -6.09 -14.18
CA GLU A 189 9.32 -5.25 -15.05
C GLU A 189 9.99 -5.02 -16.41
N THR A 190 11.31 -4.88 -16.45
CA THR A 190 12.05 -4.78 -17.72
C THR A 190 11.89 -6.06 -18.53
N LEU A 191 12.10 -7.23 -17.91
CA LEU A 191 11.93 -8.53 -18.57
C LEU A 191 10.51 -8.70 -19.16
N GLN A 192 9.48 -8.39 -18.39
CA GLN A 192 8.09 -8.55 -18.82
C GLN A 192 7.66 -7.47 -19.83
N GLY A 193 8.09 -6.22 -19.65
CA GLY A 193 7.72 -5.11 -20.54
C GLY A 193 8.28 -5.28 -21.95
N LEU A 194 9.53 -5.73 -22.06
CA LEU A 194 10.16 -6.04 -23.35
C LEU A 194 9.53 -7.24 -24.07
N SER A 195 8.78 -8.07 -23.36
CA SER A 195 8.18 -9.31 -23.85
C SER A 195 6.66 -9.31 -23.73
N ALA A 196 6.04 -8.15 -23.59
CA ALA A 196 4.61 -8.04 -23.38
C ALA A 196 3.79 -8.65 -24.55
N SER A 197 4.27 -8.53 -25.79
CA SER A 197 3.63 -9.13 -26.97
C SER A 197 3.57 -10.66 -26.88
N GLU A 198 4.67 -11.30 -26.51
CA GLU A 198 4.77 -12.74 -26.35
C GLU A 198 3.91 -13.22 -25.16
N LEU A 199 4.00 -12.53 -24.04
CA LEU A 199 3.27 -12.86 -22.81
C LEU A 199 1.75 -12.66 -22.95
N THR A 200 1.30 -11.85 -23.89
CA THR A 200 -0.13 -11.66 -24.23
C THR A 200 -0.60 -12.50 -25.41
N SER A 201 0.30 -13.22 -26.08
CA SER A 201 -0.04 -14.17 -27.14
C SER A 201 -0.96 -15.29 -26.64
N THR A 202 -1.47 -16.10 -27.56
CA THR A 202 -2.31 -17.25 -27.18
C THR A 202 -1.59 -18.20 -26.22
N ASP A 203 -0.32 -18.48 -26.47
CA ASP A 203 0.46 -19.41 -25.64
C ASP A 203 0.88 -18.75 -24.32
N GLY A 204 1.24 -17.48 -24.32
CA GLY A 204 1.49 -16.70 -23.10
C GLY A 204 0.28 -16.67 -22.18
N ARG A 205 -0.94 -16.48 -22.73
CA ARG A 205 -2.18 -16.53 -21.94
C ARG A 205 -2.48 -17.92 -21.40
N LYS A 206 -2.24 -18.99 -22.17
CA LYS A 206 -2.40 -20.37 -21.66
C LYS A 206 -1.46 -20.64 -20.49
N TRP A 207 -0.19 -20.26 -20.64
CA TRP A 207 0.76 -20.41 -19.55
C TRP A 207 0.34 -19.60 -18.33
N ARG A 208 -0.04 -18.33 -18.50
CA ARG A 208 -0.48 -17.46 -17.40
C ARG A 208 -1.69 -18.02 -16.67
N THR A 209 -2.67 -18.59 -17.41
CA THR A 209 -3.83 -19.26 -16.80
C THR A 209 -3.39 -20.47 -15.98
N ALA A 210 -2.51 -21.32 -16.52
CA ALA A 210 -2.01 -22.48 -15.78
C ALA A 210 -1.18 -22.08 -14.54
N TYR A 211 -0.35 -21.05 -14.67
CA TYR A 211 0.42 -20.50 -13.55
C TYR A 211 -0.48 -19.91 -12.45
N SER A 212 -1.61 -19.32 -12.87
CA SER A 212 -2.58 -18.68 -11.97
C SER A 212 -3.59 -19.65 -11.34
N ASP A 213 -3.65 -20.89 -11.78
CA ASP A 213 -4.65 -21.86 -11.32
C ASP A 213 -4.31 -22.38 -9.90
N PRO A 214 -5.10 -22.05 -8.88
CA PRO A 214 -4.86 -22.52 -7.50
C PRO A 214 -5.09 -24.02 -7.34
N ALA A 215 -5.77 -24.68 -8.33
CA ALA A 215 -5.96 -26.12 -8.33
C ALA A 215 -4.68 -26.88 -8.74
N ASN A 216 -3.72 -26.21 -9.35
CA ASN A 216 -2.42 -26.79 -9.66
C ASN A 216 -1.64 -27.04 -8.38
N LYS A 217 -1.62 -28.31 -7.93
CA LYS A 217 -0.87 -28.73 -6.74
C LYS A 217 0.65 -28.77 -6.98
N GLU A 218 1.05 -28.87 -8.24
CA GLU A 218 2.45 -28.82 -8.66
C GLU A 218 2.77 -27.39 -9.09
N ARG A 219 3.93 -26.90 -8.71
CA ARG A 219 4.38 -25.57 -9.14
C ARG A 219 4.55 -25.59 -10.66
N VAL A 220 3.85 -24.67 -11.31
CA VAL A 220 3.97 -24.45 -12.74
C VAL A 220 5.23 -23.64 -12.99
N GLY A 221 6.19 -24.23 -13.70
CA GLY A 221 7.37 -23.52 -14.17
C GLY A 221 7.06 -22.61 -15.37
N LEU A 222 8.09 -22.01 -15.93
CA LEU A 222 8.02 -21.30 -17.19
C LEU A 222 7.69 -22.28 -18.33
N ASP A 223 6.89 -21.85 -19.33
CA ASP A 223 6.70 -22.63 -20.55
C ASP A 223 7.94 -22.57 -21.46
N ASP A 224 8.03 -23.50 -22.41
CA ASP A 224 9.14 -23.65 -23.35
C ASP A 224 8.91 -22.96 -24.71
N ILE A 225 7.87 -22.16 -24.83
CA ILE A 225 7.49 -21.47 -26.07
C ILE A 225 7.77 -19.94 -25.94
N VAL A 226 7.17 -19.31 -24.91
CA VAL A 226 7.16 -17.85 -24.76
C VAL A 226 8.38 -17.37 -23.99
N TRP A 227 8.68 -18.00 -22.87
CA TRP A 227 9.73 -17.51 -21.97
C TRP A 227 11.15 -17.60 -22.52
N PRO A 228 11.54 -18.62 -23.31
CA PRO A 228 12.84 -18.57 -23.99
C PRO A 228 13.02 -17.31 -24.85
N GLN A 229 11.98 -16.91 -25.58
CA GLN A 229 12.01 -15.68 -26.39
C GLN A 229 12.12 -14.42 -25.50
N ALA A 230 11.41 -14.40 -24.36
CA ALA A 230 11.49 -13.28 -23.40
C ALA A 230 12.92 -13.08 -22.88
N PHE A 231 13.63 -14.16 -22.57
CA PHE A 231 15.04 -14.08 -22.16
C PHE A 231 15.98 -13.72 -23.30
N GLU A 232 15.71 -14.17 -24.54
CA GLU A 232 16.45 -13.73 -25.73
C GLU A 232 16.30 -12.21 -25.95
N HIS A 233 15.09 -11.68 -25.83
CA HIS A 233 14.82 -10.24 -25.93
C HIS A 233 15.54 -9.45 -24.82
N MET A 234 15.57 -9.97 -23.61
CA MET A 234 16.28 -9.32 -22.49
C MET A 234 17.80 -9.31 -22.72
N GLU A 235 18.38 -10.42 -23.18
CA GLU A 235 19.82 -10.51 -23.52
C GLU A 235 20.18 -9.52 -24.63
N GLN A 236 19.39 -9.47 -25.70
CA GLN A 236 19.58 -8.52 -26.79
C GLN A 236 19.51 -7.08 -26.26
N PHE A 237 18.48 -6.74 -25.46
CA PHE A 237 18.32 -5.42 -24.88
C PHE A 237 19.53 -5.00 -24.04
N ILE A 238 20.01 -5.88 -23.14
CA ILE A 238 21.19 -5.65 -22.30
C ILE A 238 22.39 -5.26 -23.17
N ASN A 239 22.62 -6.03 -24.26
CA ASN A 239 23.74 -5.80 -25.18
C ASN A 239 23.59 -4.49 -25.98
N ASP A 240 22.40 -4.21 -26.49
CA ASP A 240 22.09 -3.06 -27.34
C ASP A 240 22.21 -1.72 -26.57
N VAL A 241 21.75 -1.68 -25.31
CA VAL A 241 21.82 -0.48 -24.46
C VAL A 241 23.06 -0.47 -23.54
N LYS A 242 23.90 -1.53 -23.62
CA LYS A 242 25.15 -1.67 -22.87
C LYS A 242 24.99 -1.61 -21.35
N LEU A 243 23.99 -2.32 -20.81
CA LEU A 243 23.91 -2.52 -19.37
C LEU A 243 25.11 -3.35 -18.89
N GLY A 244 25.60 -3.05 -17.70
CA GLY A 244 26.72 -3.75 -17.09
C GLY A 244 26.68 -3.74 -15.57
N GLN A 245 27.74 -4.23 -14.94
CA GLN A 245 27.83 -4.39 -13.49
C GLN A 245 27.49 -3.10 -12.71
N ASP A 246 27.93 -1.95 -13.22
CA ASP A 246 27.74 -0.65 -12.55
C ASP A 246 26.24 -0.25 -12.50
N ASP A 247 25.42 -0.74 -13.44
CA ASP A 247 23.97 -0.46 -13.44
C ASP A 247 23.22 -1.21 -12.32
N LEU A 248 23.79 -2.32 -11.82
CA LEU A 248 23.16 -3.14 -10.78
C LEU A 248 23.17 -2.49 -9.38
N ASP A 249 24.02 -1.51 -9.18
CA ASP A 249 24.15 -0.77 -7.91
C ASP A 249 23.33 0.52 -7.91
N LEU A 250 22.74 0.91 -9.06
CA LEU A 250 21.94 2.14 -9.17
C LEU A 250 20.61 2.00 -8.43
N THR A 251 20.44 2.89 -7.47
CA THR A 251 19.17 3.07 -6.75
C THR A 251 18.24 4.02 -7.51
N TYR A 252 16.98 4.09 -7.08
CA TYR A 252 16.02 5.06 -7.61
C TYR A 252 16.55 6.51 -7.52
N ASP A 253 17.12 6.90 -6.38
CA ASP A 253 17.65 8.25 -6.17
C ASP A 253 18.83 8.54 -7.09
N ASP A 254 19.69 7.55 -7.37
CA ASP A 254 20.81 7.69 -8.31
C ASP A 254 20.32 7.97 -9.73
N VAL A 255 19.36 7.17 -10.22
CA VAL A 255 18.78 7.32 -11.56
C VAL A 255 18.07 8.66 -11.71
N ILE A 256 17.29 9.07 -10.71
CA ILE A 256 16.62 10.39 -10.71
C ILE A 256 17.65 11.52 -10.71
N SER A 257 18.71 11.41 -9.93
CA SER A 257 19.80 12.41 -9.91
C SER A 257 20.51 12.52 -11.26
N MET A 258 20.85 11.39 -11.89
CA MET A 258 21.45 11.38 -13.24
C MET A 258 20.54 12.05 -14.28
N TYR A 259 19.24 11.74 -14.23
CA TYR A 259 18.25 12.31 -15.14
C TYR A 259 18.11 13.83 -14.95
N GLN A 260 18.02 14.30 -13.71
CA GLN A 260 17.94 15.73 -13.37
C GLN A 260 19.20 16.51 -13.72
N ASN A 261 20.38 15.87 -13.65
CA ASN A 261 21.67 16.48 -13.99
C ASN A 261 22.01 16.43 -15.49
N GLU A 262 21.09 15.98 -16.35
CA GLU A 262 21.32 15.80 -17.80
C GLU A 262 22.43 14.77 -18.12
N GLU A 263 22.68 13.82 -17.22
CA GLU A 263 23.66 12.75 -17.39
C GLU A 263 23.03 11.47 -17.98
N LEU A 264 21.69 11.39 -17.99
CA LEU A 264 20.88 10.27 -18.46
C LEU A 264 19.77 10.76 -19.38
N ALA A 265 19.66 10.18 -20.57
CA ALA A 265 18.67 10.58 -21.57
C ALA A 265 17.31 9.88 -21.37
N MET A 266 17.32 8.61 -21.04
CA MET A 266 16.12 7.78 -20.88
C MET A 266 16.30 6.79 -19.72
N TYR A 267 15.22 6.52 -18.99
CA TYR A 267 15.23 5.45 -18.01
C TYR A 267 13.87 4.72 -18.00
N PHE A 268 13.86 3.49 -17.47
CA PHE A 268 12.62 2.78 -17.18
C PHE A 268 11.98 3.39 -15.94
N GLY A 269 10.68 3.75 -16.05
CA GLY A 269 9.96 4.37 -14.97
C GLY A 269 8.44 4.40 -15.18
N THR A 270 7.74 5.14 -14.34
CA THR A 270 6.28 5.26 -14.38
C THR A 270 5.83 6.59 -14.96
N SER A 271 4.61 6.61 -15.51
CA SER A 271 3.96 7.82 -16.02
C SER A 271 3.86 8.94 -14.96
N ALA A 272 3.74 8.57 -13.68
CA ALA A 272 3.70 9.51 -12.56
C ALA A 272 4.92 10.44 -12.47
N MET A 273 6.07 10.04 -13.00
CA MET A 273 7.29 10.84 -12.97
C MET A 273 7.29 12.00 -13.97
N VAL A 274 6.49 11.91 -15.03
CA VAL A 274 6.48 12.93 -16.09
C VAL A 274 6.08 14.30 -15.54
N LYS A 275 4.95 14.36 -14.82
CA LYS A 275 4.51 15.61 -14.20
C LYS A 275 5.52 16.14 -13.19
N THR A 276 6.11 15.26 -12.40
CA THR A 276 7.13 15.62 -11.39
C THR A 276 8.31 16.36 -12.04
N PHE A 277 8.81 15.87 -13.16
CA PHE A 277 9.91 16.52 -13.88
C PHE A 277 9.50 17.78 -14.63
N GLN A 278 8.30 17.78 -15.23
CA GLN A 278 7.76 18.99 -15.87
C GLN A 278 7.61 20.14 -14.87
N ASP A 279 7.13 19.86 -13.65
CA ASP A 279 7.03 20.85 -12.57
C ASP A 279 8.41 21.38 -12.13
N GLN A 280 9.47 20.62 -12.33
CA GLN A 280 10.87 21.02 -12.13
C GLN A 280 11.47 21.74 -13.34
N GLY A 281 10.74 21.88 -14.43
CA GLY A 281 11.20 22.54 -15.66
C GLY A 281 11.99 21.65 -16.60
N ILE A 282 11.94 20.32 -16.42
CA ILE A 282 12.59 19.35 -17.30
C ILE A 282 11.54 18.87 -18.32
N ASP A 283 11.74 19.20 -19.60
CA ASP A 283 10.83 18.75 -20.67
C ASP A 283 10.94 17.24 -20.86
N THR A 284 9.93 16.53 -20.37
CA THR A 284 9.89 15.07 -20.27
C THR A 284 8.74 14.50 -21.10
N ALA A 285 9.00 13.41 -21.81
CA ALA A 285 7.99 12.57 -22.46
C ALA A 285 7.92 11.20 -21.80
N PHE A 286 6.79 10.50 -22.01
CA PHE A 286 6.61 9.12 -21.61
C PHE A 286 6.35 8.26 -22.86
N LEU A 287 7.18 7.24 -23.07
CA LEU A 287 7.11 6.36 -24.24
C LEU A 287 6.81 4.91 -23.82
N PRO A 288 6.11 4.14 -24.68
CA PRO A 288 5.84 2.74 -24.42
C PRO A 288 7.13 1.91 -24.48
N PHE A 289 7.06 0.67 -23.99
CA PHE A 289 8.04 -0.35 -24.37
C PHE A 289 7.99 -0.60 -25.87
N PHE A 290 9.14 -0.63 -26.47
CA PHE A 290 9.33 -1.02 -27.87
C PHE A 290 9.76 -2.49 -27.90
N ASN A 291 8.87 -3.36 -28.33
CA ASN A 291 9.19 -4.76 -28.45
C ASN A 291 9.95 -5.02 -29.76
N GLN A 292 10.81 -6.00 -29.75
CA GLN A 292 11.69 -6.31 -30.89
C GLN A 292 10.93 -6.81 -32.13
N ASN A 293 9.67 -7.25 -31.95
CA ASN A 293 8.76 -7.60 -33.06
C ASN A 293 8.09 -6.38 -33.72
N GLY A 294 8.43 -5.16 -33.29
CA GLY A 294 7.89 -3.89 -33.81
C GLY A 294 6.61 -3.42 -33.14
N GLU A 295 6.09 -4.13 -32.16
CA GLU A 295 4.92 -3.69 -31.39
C GLU A 295 5.32 -2.75 -30.27
N LYS A 296 4.34 -1.97 -29.80
CA LYS A 296 4.47 -1.04 -28.68
C LYS A 296 3.52 -1.48 -27.57
N TRP A 297 4.03 -1.53 -26.35
CA TRP A 297 3.26 -1.98 -25.21
C TRP A 297 3.41 -1.05 -24.01
N ILE A 298 2.33 -0.83 -23.29
CA ILE A 298 2.36 -0.24 -21.95
C ILE A 298 2.21 -1.39 -20.95
N MET A 299 3.13 -1.50 -20.03
CA MET A 299 2.90 -2.34 -18.88
C MET A 299 2.11 -1.55 -17.84
N THR A 300 1.06 -2.14 -17.29
CA THR A 300 0.23 -1.53 -16.26
C THR A 300 0.36 -2.28 -14.95
N THR A 301 0.40 -1.50 -13.87
CA THR A 301 0.38 -2.04 -12.52
C THR A 301 -0.84 -1.47 -11.81
N PRO A 302 -1.85 -2.29 -11.48
CA PRO A 302 -3.00 -1.81 -10.76
C PRO A 302 -2.58 -1.13 -9.46
N TYR A 303 -2.89 0.16 -9.33
CA TYR A 303 -2.55 0.95 -8.15
C TYR A 303 -3.62 0.85 -7.07
N PHE A 304 -4.89 0.76 -7.49
CA PHE A 304 -6.01 0.72 -6.58
C PHE A 304 -7.04 -0.31 -7.04
N GLN A 305 -7.31 -1.27 -6.17
CA GLN A 305 -8.25 -2.35 -6.39
C GLN A 305 -9.11 -2.50 -5.14
N ILE A 306 -10.39 -2.81 -5.32
CA ILE A 306 -11.37 -2.88 -4.23
C ILE A 306 -12.05 -4.24 -4.26
N ALA A 307 -12.20 -4.86 -3.08
CA ALA A 307 -13.01 -6.07 -2.88
C ALA A 307 -13.88 -5.96 -1.63
N LEU A 308 -14.97 -6.71 -1.62
CA LEU A 308 -15.94 -6.76 -0.53
C LEU A 308 -15.95 -8.13 0.12
N ASN A 309 -16.03 -8.15 1.47
CA ASN A 309 -16.16 -9.38 2.24
C ASN A 309 -17.49 -10.09 1.95
N LYS A 310 -17.45 -11.38 1.71
CA LYS A 310 -18.62 -12.22 1.42
C LYS A 310 -19.63 -12.28 2.58
N ASP A 311 -19.20 -12.09 3.81
CA ASP A 311 -20.08 -12.05 4.98
C ASP A 311 -21.16 -10.97 4.86
N LEU A 312 -20.94 -9.94 4.05
CA LEU A 312 -21.95 -8.93 3.72
C LEU A 312 -23.20 -9.52 3.05
N GLU A 313 -23.10 -10.67 2.39
CA GLU A 313 -24.25 -11.36 1.79
C GLU A 313 -25.26 -11.86 2.83
N GLN A 314 -24.82 -12.02 4.07
CA GLN A 314 -25.65 -12.48 5.18
C GLN A 314 -26.43 -11.35 5.88
N ASP A 315 -26.08 -10.07 5.60
CA ASP A 315 -26.74 -8.87 6.16
C ASP A 315 -27.08 -7.86 5.06
N ASP A 316 -28.31 -7.91 4.58
CA ASP A 316 -28.81 -7.03 3.52
C ASP A 316 -28.68 -5.53 3.82
N SER A 317 -28.79 -5.13 5.09
CA SER A 317 -28.66 -3.72 5.48
C SER A 317 -27.22 -3.27 5.40
N ARG A 318 -26.30 -4.07 5.92
CA ARG A 318 -24.86 -3.81 5.90
C ARG A 318 -24.34 -3.86 4.47
N ARG A 319 -24.74 -4.87 3.69
CA ARG A 319 -24.40 -4.98 2.27
C ARG A 319 -24.79 -3.74 1.47
N LYS A 320 -26.02 -3.23 1.65
CA LYS A 320 -26.48 -2.01 0.97
C LYS A 320 -25.63 -0.78 1.32
N LYS A 321 -25.19 -0.65 2.57
CA LYS A 321 -24.29 0.42 2.98
C LYS A 321 -22.90 0.25 2.34
N ALA A 322 -22.34 -0.97 2.38
CA ALA A 322 -21.05 -1.26 1.75
C ALA A 322 -21.06 -1.01 0.25
N MET A 323 -22.15 -1.38 -0.46
CA MET A 323 -22.30 -1.08 -1.89
C MET A 323 -22.41 0.42 -2.19
N LYS A 324 -23.00 1.23 -1.30
CA LYS A 324 -22.97 2.70 -1.44
C LYS A 324 -21.54 3.23 -1.29
N VAL A 325 -20.79 2.69 -0.34
CA VAL A 325 -19.38 3.07 -0.14
C VAL A 325 -18.56 2.67 -1.36
N LEU A 326 -18.70 1.44 -1.87
CA LEU A 326 -18.04 0.99 -3.10
C LEU A 326 -18.33 1.92 -4.28
N LYS A 327 -19.61 2.23 -4.50
CA LYS A 327 -20.03 3.14 -5.59
C LYS A 327 -19.34 4.50 -5.48
N GLU A 328 -19.29 5.08 -4.28
CA GLU A 328 -18.63 6.36 -4.06
C GLU A 328 -17.12 6.28 -4.22
N MET A 329 -16.51 5.19 -3.74
CA MET A 329 -15.07 4.93 -3.92
C MET A 329 -14.66 4.80 -5.40
N MET A 330 -15.58 4.42 -6.27
CA MET A 330 -15.36 4.29 -7.72
C MET A 330 -15.93 5.46 -8.52
N SER A 331 -16.46 6.52 -7.88
CA SER A 331 -16.94 7.71 -8.59
C SER A 331 -15.82 8.44 -9.31
N GLU A 332 -16.16 9.20 -10.35
CA GLU A 332 -15.21 10.02 -11.10
C GLU A 332 -14.45 10.98 -10.19
N GLU A 333 -15.16 11.65 -9.29
CA GLU A 333 -14.56 12.60 -8.36
C GLU A 333 -13.59 11.92 -7.39
N ALA A 334 -13.95 10.74 -6.87
CA ALA A 334 -13.09 9.97 -5.99
C ALA A 334 -11.82 9.49 -6.73
N GLN A 335 -11.98 8.99 -7.96
CA GLN A 335 -10.84 8.56 -8.77
C GLN A 335 -9.92 9.75 -9.11
N ASN A 336 -10.47 10.89 -9.43
CA ASN A 336 -9.68 12.10 -9.69
C ASN A 336 -8.84 12.54 -8.49
N LEU A 337 -9.27 12.26 -7.25
CA LEU A 337 -8.45 12.53 -6.06
C LEU A 337 -7.24 11.59 -5.95
N ILE A 338 -7.33 10.38 -6.50
CA ILE A 338 -6.18 9.46 -6.58
C ILE A 338 -5.27 9.85 -7.74
N ILE A 339 -5.85 10.11 -8.92
CA ILE A 339 -5.13 10.36 -10.18
C ILE A 339 -4.46 11.75 -10.17
N ALA A 340 -5.17 12.77 -9.66
CA ALA A 340 -4.74 14.18 -9.72
C ALA A 340 -3.73 14.58 -8.62
N ASP A 341 -3.53 13.76 -7.60
CA ASP A 341 -2.62 14.10 -6.50
C ASP A 341 -1.13 13.95 -6.87
N GLY A 342 -0.80 14.28 -8.11
CA GLY A 342 0.53 14.32 -8.67
C GLY A 342 0.95 13.05 -9.41
N GLN A 343 0.03 12.17 -9.67
CA GLN A 343 0.32 10.91 -10.34
C GLN A 343 -0.55 10.79 -11.60
N ASP A 344 0.07 10.90 -12.77
CA ASP A 344 -0.56 10.69 -14.08
C ASP A 344 -0.89 9.19 -14.26
N MET A 345 -1.92 8.71 -13.55
CA MET A 345 -2.40 7.32 -13.59
C MET A 345 -3.48 7.13 -14.66
N LEU A 346 -3.66 5.89 -15.07
CA LEU A 346 -4.72 5.47 -15.97
C LEU A 346 -5.96 5.04 -15.16
N SER A 347 -7.16 5.54 -15.53
CA SER A 347 -8.41 4.98 -15.01
C SER A 347 -8.80 3.73 -15.80
N TYR A 348 -9.32 2.72 -15.13
CA TYR A 348 -9.93 1.56 -15.75
C TYR A 348 -11.45 1.72 -16.00
N SER A 349 -12.03 2.86 -15.58
CA SER A 349 -13.45 3.12 -15.71
C SER A 349 -13.80 3.80 -17.04
N GLN A 350 -14.90 3.35 -17.68
CA GLN A 350 -15.49 3.99 -18.86
C GLN A 350 -16.21 5.30 -18.52
N ASP A 351 -16.61 5.47 -17.27
CA ASP A 351 -17.37 6.61 -16.77
C ASP A 351 -16.46 7.77 -16.31
N VAL A 352 -15.16 7.53 -16.19
CA VAL A 352 -14.18 8.56 -15.85
C VAL A 352 -13.63 9.14 -17.14
N ASP A 353 -13.87 10.44 -17.34
CA ASP A 353 -13.31 11.17 -18.48
C ASP A 353 -11.80 11.28 -18.30
N PHE A 354 -11.12 10.30 -18.86
CA PHE A 354 -9.69 10.15 -18.76
C PHE A 354 -9.00 11.15 -19.69
N TYR A 355 -8.69 12.31 -19.16
CA TYR A 355 -7.75 13.19 -19.82
C TYR A 355 -6.35 12.60 -19.68
N LEU A 356 -5.92 11.87 -20.73
CA LEU A 356 -4.49 11.75 -20.96
C LEU A 356 -3.94 13.16 -20.93
N THR A 357 -3.19 13.47 -19.90
CA THR A 357 -2.50 14.75 -19.84
C THR A 357 -1.71 14.94 -21.12
N GLU A 358 -1.45 16.18 -21.51
CA GLU A 358 -0.61 16.49 -22.68
C GLU A 358 0.70 15.69 -22.68
N TYR A 359 1.17 15.29 -21.49
CA TYR A 359 2.41 14.55 -21.27
C TYR A 359 2.33 13.06 -21.65
N LEU A 360 1.12 12.48 -21.63
CA LEU A 360 0.90 11.06 -21.93
C LEU A 360 0.29 10.83 -23.33
N LYS A 361 0.20 11.86 -24.15
CA LYS A 361 -0.40 11.78 -25.50
C LYS A 361 0.25 10.72 -26.40
N ASP A 362 1.53 10.48 -26.23
CA ASP A 362 2.31 9.56 -27.08
C ASP A 362 1.95 8.08 -26.82
N ILE A 363 1.34 7.77 -25.67
CA ILE A 363 0.86 6.43 -25.35
C ILE A 363 -0.62 6.21 -25.70
N LYS A 364 -1.35 7.26 -26.04
CA LYS A 364 -2.78 7.16 -26.37
C LYS A 364 -3.08 6.14 -27.46
N PRO A 365 -2.36 6.09 -28.60
CA PRO A 365 -2.60 5.07 -29.63
C PRO A 365 -2.40 3.64 -29.08
N VAL A 366 -1.43 3.42 -28.22
CA VAL A 366 -1.13 2.11 -27.63
C VAL A 366 -2.29 1.66 -26.72
N ILE A 367 -2.88 2.60 -25.98
CA ILE A 367 -4.07 2.34 -25.14
C ILE A 367 -5.29 2.05 -26.01
N GLU A 368 -5.53 2.83 -27.07
CA GLU A 368 -6.65 2.64 -28.00
C GLU A 368 -6.56 1.32 -28.78
N GLU A 369 -5.35 0.85 -29.08
CA GLU A 369 -5.08 -0.46 -29.69
C GLU A 369 -5.14 -1.59 -28.68
N ASN A 370 -5.32 -1.28 -27.39
CA ASN A 370 -5.38 -2.24 -26.30
C ASN A 370 -4.08 -3.05 -26.11
N HIS A 371 -2.94 -2.42 -26.39
CA HIS A 371 -1.62 -2.99 -26.13
C HIS A 371 -1.17 -2.67 -24.69
N MET A 372 -1.96 -3.15 -23.73
CA MET A 372 -1.66 -3.01 -22.32
C MET A 372 -1.49 -4.37 -21.67
N TYR A 373 -0.40 -4.50 -20.94
CA TYR A 373 -0.02 -5.72 -20.25
C TYR A 373 -0.06 -5.50 -18.74
N ILE A 374 -0.87 -6.30 -18.03
CA ILE A 374 -0.83 -6.34 -16.56
C ILE A 374 0.25 -7.31 -16.14
N ARG A 375 1.28 -6.82 -15.46
CA ARG A 375 2.42 -7.63 -15.04
C ARG A 375 2.02 -8.74 -14.07
N ILE A 376 2.83 -9.80 -14.05
CA ILE A 376 2.82 -10.80 -12.99
C ILE A 376 3.64 -10.26 -11.83
N ALA A 377 3.09 -10.28 -10.63
CA ALA A 377 3.70 -9.66 -9.44
C ALA A 377 3.60 -10.60 -8.23
N SER A 378 4.11 -11.81 -8.34
CA SER A 378 4.29 -12.68 -7.18
C SER A 378 5.66 -12.46 -6.52
N ASN A 379 5.76 -12.71 -5.22
CA ASN A 379 7.01 -12.58 -4.48
C ASN A 379 8.14 -13.44 -5.06
N ASP A 380 7.80 -14.63 -5.59
CA ASP A 380 8.77 -15.50 -6.24
C ASP A 380 9.31 -14.86 -7.52
N PHE A 381 8.43 -14.26 -8.36
CA PHE A 381 8.87 -13.58 -9.57
C PHE A 381 9.81 -12.40 -9.26
N PHE A 382 9.54 -11.60 -8.22
CA PHE A 382 10.40 -10.49 -7.82
C PHE A 382 11.82 -10.99 -7.49
N SER A 383 11.92 -11.93 -6.55
CA SER A 383 13.23 -12.39 -6.06
C SER A 383 14.02 -13.16 -7.12
N ILE A 384 13.35 -14.00 -7.91
CA ILE A 384 14.00 -14.78 -8.97
C ILE A 384 14.43 -13.86 -10.12
N SER A 385 13.59 -12.89 -10.51
CA SER A 385 13.96 -11.89 -11.53
C SER A 385 15.20 -11.12 -11.13
N LYS A 386 15.29 -10.68 -9.86
CA LYS A 386 16.48 -9.98 -9.36
C LYS A 386 17.74 -10.84 -9.49
N ASP A 387 17.69 -12.09 -9.04
CA ASP A 387 18.84 -12.99 -9.13
C ASP A 387 19.26 -13.25 -10.59
N VAL A 388 18.30 -13.60 -11.42
CA VAL A 388 18.59 -14.07 -12.81
C VAL A 388 18.95 -12.89 -13.71
N VAL A 389 18.17 -11.79 -13.69
CA VAL A 389 18.44 -10.64 -14.56
C VAL A 389 19.73 -9.95 -14.16
N SER A 390 20.06 -9.86 -12.85
CA SER A 390 21.36 -9.33 -12.42
C SER A 390 22.54 -10.12 -12.99
N LYS A 391 22.43 -11.46 -13.05
CA LYS A 391 23.46 -12.31 -13.64
C LYS A 391 23.55 -12.15 -15.16
N MET A 392 22.43 -11.89 -15.85
CA MET A 392 22.46 -11.54 -17.28
C MET A 392 23.17 -10.20 -17.50
N VAL A 393 22.85 -9.17 -16.72
CA VAL A 393 23.47 -7.85 -16.80
C VAL A 393 24.98 -7.92 -16.47
N ALA A 394 25.36 -8.76 -15.51
CA ALA A 394 26.77 -9.02 -15.17
C ALA A 394 27.51 -9.86 -16.23
N GLY A 395 26.81 -10.39 -17.26
CA GLY A 395 27.39 -11.25 -18.28
C GLY A 395 27.72 -12.67 -17.79
N GLU A 396 27.14 -13.10 -16.67
CA GLU A 396 27.32 -14.43 -16.12
C GLU A 396 26.37 -15.47 -16.76
N TYR A 397 25.18 -15.04 -17.20
CA TYR A 397 24.17 -15.87 -17.86
C TYR A 397 23.87 -15.34 -19.25
N ASP A 398 23.83 -16.26 -20.24
CA ASP A 398 23.14 -16.04 -21.50
C ASP A 398 21.62 -16.29 -21.32
N SER A 399 20.83 -16.01 -22.35
CA SER A 399 19.37 -16.17 -22.35
C SER A 399 18.91 -17.58 -21.97
N ASN A 400 19.59 -18.62 -22.47
CA ASN A 400 19.23 -19.99 -22.16
C ASN A 400 19.55 -20.37 -20.71
N GLN A 401 20.72 -19.97 -20.20
CA GLN A 401 21.10 -20.19 -18.80
C GLN A 401 20.14 -19.46 -17.86
N ALA A 402 19.77 -18.22 -18.20
CA ALA A 402 18.82 -17.41 -17.46
C ALA A 402 17.43 -18.06 -17.41
N TYR A 403 16.91 -18.52 -18.56
CA TYR A 403 15.64 -19.25 -18.64
C TYR A 403 15.65 -20.50 -17.76
N GLN A 404 16.70 -21.33 -17.85
CA GLN A 404 16.80 -22.56 -17.05
C GLN A 404 16.88 -22.26 -15.56
N ALA A 405 17.74 -21.30 -15.17
CA ALA A 405 17.90 -20.91 -13.77
C ALA A 405 16.61 -20.34 -13.16
N PHE A 406 15.86 -19.53 -13.93
CA PHE A 406 14.57 -18.99 -13.50
C PHE A 406 13.54 -20.12 -13.33
N ASN A 407 13.42 -20.99 -14.33
CA ASN A 407 12.48 -22.10 -14.33
C ASN A 407 12.74 -23.08 -13.18
N ASP A 408 14.01 -23.38 -12.89
CA ASP A 408 14.40 -24.28 -11.80
C ASP A 408 14.06 -23.64 -10.44
N GLN A 409 14.40 -22.35 -10.24
CA GLN A 409 14.09 -21.64 -9.00
C GLN A 409 12.56 -21.49 -8.79
N LEU A 410 11.80 -21.28 -9.87
CA LEU A 410 10.34 -21.18 -9.79
C LEU A 410 9.67 -22.49 -9.37
N LYS A 411 10.27 -23.64 -9.76
CA LYS A 411 9.80 -24.98 -9.39
C LYS A 411 10.26 -25.44 -8.00
N GLU A 412 11.31 -24.83 -7.45
CA GLU A 412 11.75 -25.17 -6.09
C GLU A 412 10.67 -24.83 -5.07
N GLU A 413 10.30 -25.79 -4.22
CA GLU A 413 9.54 -25.51 -3.00
C GLU A 413 10.41 -24.68 -2.08
N LYS A 414 10.14 -23.39 -2.00
CA LYS A 414 10.63 -22.60 -0.87
C LYS A 414 9.87 -23.07 0.35
N SER A 415 10.50 -23.83 1.21
CA SER A 415 10.06 -23.92 2.61
C SER A 415 10.20 -22.49 3.16
N ALA A 416 9.13 -21.70 3.08
CA ALA A 416 9.03 -20.55 3.93
C ALA A 416 9.24 -21.08 5.35
N SER A 417 10.30 -20.65 6.03
CA SER A 417 10.36 -20.87 7.45
C SER A 417 9.31 -19.94 8.05
N ASP A 418 8.11 -20.47 8.20
CA ASP A 418 7.02 -19.83 8.93
C ASP A 418 7.30 -19.89 10.44
N ASP A 419 8.52 -19.55 10.83
CA ASP A 419 8.89 -19.50 12.23
C ASP A 419 8.00 -18.48 12.92
N VAL A 420 7.24 -18.98 13.88
CA VAL A 420 6.39 -18.16 14.74
C VAL A 420 7.28 -17.29 15.62
N VAL A 421 7.20 -15.98 15.42
CA VAL A 421 8.01 -15.00 16.18
C VAL A 421 7.19 -14.30 17.27
N LEU A 422 5.86 -14.30 17.18
CA LEU A 422 4.99 -13.69 18.18
C LEU A 422 3.72 -14.52 18.35
N LYS A 423 3.37 -14.85 19.61
CA LYS A 423 2.13 -15.54 19.94
C LYS A 423 1.19 -14.62 20.66
N VAL A 424 0.09 -14.28 20.01
CA VAL A 424 -0.97 -13.43 20.58
C VAL A 424 -2.05 -14.31 21.19
N GLN A 425 -2.25 -14.18 22.50
CA GLN A 425 -3.15 -15.04 23.27
C GLN A 425 -4.61 -14.58 23.25
N ASN A 426 -4.85 -13.30 22.95
CA ASN A 426 -6.18 -12.70 22.95
C ASN A 426 -6.36 -11.83 21.72
N THR A 427 -7.54 -11.84 21.12
CA THR A 427 -7.92 -10.84 20.13
C THR A 427 -8.33 -9.56 20.86
N TYR A 428 -7.70 -8.45 20.49
CA TYR A 428 -8.07 -7.12 20.97
C TYR A 428 -8.91 -6.42 19.90
N SER A 429 -10.01 -5.80 20.33
CA SER A 429 -10.91 -5.09 19.40
C SER A 429 -10.17 -3.97 18.67
N ASN A 430 -10.28 -3.96 17.36
CA ASN A 430 -9.76 -2.90 16.52
C ASN A 430 -10.85 -1.94 16.02
N TYR A 431 -12.04 -1.98 16.62
CA TYR A 431 -13.10 -1.00 16.41
C TYR A 431 -12.92 0.19 17.34
N PHE A 432 -13.18 1.38 16.81
CA PHE A 432 -13.22 2.58 17.62
C PHE A 432 -14.54 2.65 18.38
N HIS A 433 -14.46 2.60 19.71
CA HIS A 433 -15.61 2.71 20.59
C HIS A 433 -16.18 4.14 20.58
N ALA A 434 -17.40 4.30 21.09
CA ALA A 434 -18.06 5.61 21.17
C ALA A 434 -17.26 6.66 21.96
N ASP A 435 -16.44 6.22 22.93
CA ASP A 435 -15.53 7.08 23.69
C ASP A 435 -14.21 7.38 22.95
N GLY A 436 -14.05 6.91 21.72
CA GLY A 436 -12.88 7.10 20.87
C GLY A 436 -11.75 6.09 21.10
N GLY A 437 -11.87 5.17 22.08
CA GLY A 437 -10.85 4.17 22.38
C GLY A 437 -10.81 3.02 21.35
N ASN A 438 -9.62 2.43 21.19
CA ASN A 438 -9.38 1.25 20.36
C ASN A 438 -8.37 0.36 21.09
N GLU A 439 -8.79 -0.86 21.46
CA GLU A 439 -7.96 -1.76 22.27
C GLU A 439 -6.68 -2.19 21.55
N ALA A 440 -6.80 -2.57 20.27
CA ALA A 440 -5.66 -3.02 19.48
C ALA A 440 -4.61 -1.91 19.32
N TYR A 441 -5.05 -0.68 19.05
CA TYR A 441 -4.15 0.47 18.95
C TYR A 441 -3.48 0.78 20.30
N SER A 442 -4.23 0.67 21.40
CA SER A 442 -3.67 0.84 22.74
C SER A 442 -2.58 -0.20 23.05
N VAL A 443 -2.84 -1.46 22.73
CA VAL A 443 -1.86 -2.55 22.90
C VAL A 443 -0.57 -2.25 22.14
N MET A 444 -0.68 -1.83 20.87
CA MET A 444 0.49 -1.50 20.05
C MET A 444 1.24 -0.29 20.62
N ALA A 445 0.55 0.79 20.97
CA ALA A 445 1.15 1.98 21.54
C ALA A 445 1.83 1.70 22.89
N ASN A 446 1.20 0.92 23.78
CA ASN A 446 1.76 0.56 25.07
C ASN A 446 3.02 -0.32 24.91
N THR A 447 2.99 -1.28 23.99
CA THR A 447 4.14 -2.14 23.72
C THR A 447 5.31 -1.32 23.19
N LEU A 448 5.08 -0.48 22.18
CA LEU A 448 6.12 0.39 21.60
C LEU A 448 6.67 1.39 22.60
N ARG A 449 5.83 1.99 23.48
CA ARG A 449 6.30 2.84 24.56
C ARG A 449 7.28 2.12 25.48
N GLY A 450 6.99 0.86 25.81
CA GLY A 450 7.87 0.00 26.60
C GLY A 450 9.21 -0.24 25.90
N ILE A 451 9.19 -0.55 24.60
CA ILE A 451 10.39 -0.76 23.77
C ILE A 451 11.28 0.48 23.74
N TYR A 452 10.69 1.66 23.52
CA TYR A 452 11.43 2.92 23.47
C TYR A 452 11.83 3.46 24.85
N GLY A 453 11.24 2.95 25.94
CA GLY A 453 11.56 3.35 27.31
C GLY A 453 11.25 4.82 27.59
N THR A 454 10.13 5.37 27.07
CA THR A 454 9.71 6.76 27.24
C THR A 454 8.52 6.89 28.20
N ASP A 455 8.34 8.09 28.78
CA ASP A 455 7.20 8.39 29.66
C ASP A 455 5.89 8.41 28.89
N VAL A 456 5.93 8.93 27.66
CA VAL A 456 4.79 9.12 26.77
C VAL A 456 5.14 8.65 25.36
N LEU A 457 4.18 8.01 24.70
CA LEU A 457 4.22 7.78 23.26
C LEU A 457 2.99 8.43 22.61
N ILE A 458 3.21 9.06 21.46
CA ILE A 458 2.17 9.64 20.59
C ILE A 458 2.35 8.98 19.23
N ALA A 459 1.30 8.35 18.70
CA ALA A 459 1.28 7.83 17.35
C ALA A 459 0.15 8.50 16.56
N ALA A 460 0.41 8.91 15.33
CA ALA A 460 -0.64 9.36 14.41
C ALA A 460 -1.70 8.26 14.23
N GLY A 461 -2.96 8.62 14.03
CA GLY A 461 -4.08 7.66 13.98
C GLY A 461 -3.98 6.62 12.85
N ASN A 462 -3.12 6.84 11.88
CA ASN A 462 -2.85 5.94 10.75
C ASN A 462 -1.52 5.16 10.88
N SER A 463 -1.02 4.97 12.10
CA SER A 463 0.29 4.33 12.37
C SER A 463 0.22 2.80 12.52
N PHE A 464 -0.96 2.24 12.67
CA PHE A 464 -1.15 0.81 12.90
C PHE A 464 -2.24 0.26 11.99
N THR A 465 -2.10 -1.02 11.56
CA THR A 465 -3.18 -1.71 10.85
C THR A 465 -4.36 -2.05 11.77
N GLY A 466 -4.16 -1.93 13.07
CA GLY A 466 -5.18 -2.19 14.08
C GLY A 466 -5.55 -3.67 14.29
N ASN A 467 -4.81 -4.60 13.68
CA ASN A 467 -5.14 -6.02 13.78
C ASN A 467 -4.24 -6.71 14.78
N VAL A 468 -4.75 -6.94 15.98
CA VAL A 468 -4.13 -7.74 17.04
C VAL A 468 -5.05 -8.91 17.34
N LEU A 469 -4.96 -9.95 16.51
CA LEU A 469 -5.80 -11.14 16.55
C LEU A 469 -5.13 -12.25 17.37
N GLN A 470 -5.93 -13.07 18.04
CA GLN A 470 -5.43 -14.29 18.67
C GLN A 470 -4.93 -15.26 17.59
N ALA A 471 -3.62 -15.28 17.38
CA ALA A 471 -2.97 -16.10 16.36
C ALA A 471 -1.47 -16.24 16.64
N ASP A 472 -0.85 -17.18 15.94
CA ASP A 472 0.59 -17.28 15.81
C ASP A 472 1.05 -16.43 14.63
N TYR A 473 1.93 -15.46 14.86
CA TYR A 473 2.42 -14.52 13.85
C TYR A 473 3.81 -14.93 13.38
N THR A 474 3.96 -15.08 12.07
CA THR A 474 5.26 -15.14 11.41
C THR A 474 5.92 -13.76 11.43
N LYS A 475 7.22 -13.67 11.13
CA LYS A 475 7.96 -12.41 11.00
C LYS A 475 7.24 -11.43 10.04
N LYS A 476 6.79 -11.93 8.89
CA LYS A 476 6.06 -11.14 7.87
C LYS A 476 4.76 -10.57 8.45
N MET A 477 3.97 -11.41 9.10
CA MET A 477 2.68 -10.99 9.67
C MET A 477 2.85 -10.06 10.87
N ALA A 478 3.82 -10.31 11.73
CA ALA A 478 4.15 -9.38 12.82
C ALA A 478 4.61 -8.01 12.27
N GLY A 479 5.44 -8.01 11.23
CA GLY A 479 5.87 -6.79 10.54
C GLY A 479 4.73 -5.98 9.91
N SER A 480 3.65 -6.65 9.49
CA SER A 480 2.48 -5.99 8.89
C SER A 480 1.59 -5.23 9.90
N MET A 481 1.82 -5.39 11.21
CA MET A 481 1.10 -4.65 12.26
C MET A 481 1.48 -3.16 12.28
N ILE A 482 2.62 -2.79 11.73
CA ILE A 482 3.10 -1.40 11.63
C ILE A 482 2.97 -0.92 10.17
N MET A 483 2.19 0.12 9.96
CA MET A 483 2.01 0.80 8.68
C MET A 483 1.82 2.31 8.94
N PRO A 484 2.27 3.19 8.04
CA PRO A 484 3.00 2.91 6.78
C PRO A 484 4.45 2.48 7.02
N ASN A 485 5.08 1.91 6.00
CA ASN A 485 6.51 1.57 6.06
C ASN A 485 7.40 2.80 6.32
N SER A 486 6.94 4.00 5.93
CA SER A 486 7.60 5.29 6.13
C SER A 486 7.29 5.95 7.50
N LEU A 487 6.85 5.17 8.49
CA LEU A 487 6.66 5.65 9.84
C LEU A 487 8.00 5.72 10.56
N PHE A 488 8.35 6.91 11.05
CA PHE A 488 9.60 7.18 11.77
C PHE A 488 9.36 7.43 13.25
N SER A 489 10.41 7.24 14.06
CA SER A 489 10.43 7.54 15.48
C SER A 489 11.19 8.82 15.75
N TYR A 490 10.58 9.73 16.52
CA TYR A 490 11.14 11.02 16.94
C TYR A 490 11.07 11.13 18.45
N LYS A 491 12.22 11.29 19.11
CA LYS A 491 12.34 11.39 20.57
C LYS A 491 12.57 12.82 20.99
N CYS A 492 11.93 13.25 22.07
CA CYS A 492 12.17 14.56 22.67
C CYS A 492 11.99 14.51 24.20
N GLU A 493 12.61 15.48 24.90
CA GLU A 493 12.35 15.76 26.31
C GLU A 493 11.70 17.14 26.42
N ILE A 494 10.46 17.20 26.85
CA ILE A 494 9.63 18.41 26.79
C ILE A 494 8.81 18.64 28.06
N THR A 495 8.40 19.90 28.22
CA THR A 495 7.47 20.30 29.30
C THR A 495 6.04 19.86 29.02
N GLY A 496 5.21 19.78 30.06
CA GLY A 496 3.78 19.49 29.90
C GLY A 496 3.04 20.53 29.06
N ALA A 497 3.48 21.79 29.08
CA ALA A 497 2.95 22.83 28.19
C ALA A 497 3.20 22.45 26.72
N LYS A 498 4.43 22.06 26.38
CA LYS A 498 4.80 21.69 25.01
C LYS A 498 4.15 20.38 24.58
N LEU A 499 4.03 19.40 25.49
CA LEU A 499 3.31 18.16 25.21
C LEU A 499 1.84 18.42 24.83
N LYS A 500 1.16 19.34 25.54
CA LYS A 500 -0.22 19.74 25.22
C LYS A 500 -0.31 20.43 23.86
N GLU A 501 0.66 21.26 23.51
CA GLU A 501 0.74 21.93 22.20
C GLU A 501 0.87 20.91 21.06
N ILE A 502 1.79 19.95 21.17
CA ILE A 502 1.96 18.87 20.18
C ILE A 502 0.67 18.05 20.05
N LEU A 503 0.11 17.59 21.17
CA LEU A 503 -1.13 16.84 21.17
C LEU A 503 -2.30 17.62 20.56
N LYS A 504 -2.36 18.92 20.83
CA LYS A 504 -3.36 19.80 20.23
C LYS A 504 -3.26 19.81 18.70
N ALA A 505 -2.05 19.93 18.16
CA ALA A 505 -1.85 19.91 16.72
C ALA A 505 -2.22 18.55 16.08
N PHE A 506 -1.95 17.43 16.76
CA PHE A 506 -2.37 16.11 16.29
C PHE A 506 -3.88 15.88 16.39
N VAL A 507 -4.58 16.49 17.35
CA VAL A 507 -6.03 16.34 17.57
C VAL A 507 -6.84 17.31 16.72
N GLU A 508 -6.40 18.58 16.66
CA GLU A 508 -7.14 19.67 15.99
C GLU A 508 -6.68 19.87 14.55
N GLY A 509 -5.55 19.25 14.17
CA GLY A 509 -4.90 19.48 12.88
C GLY A 509 -4.05 20.74 12.87
N CYS A 510 -3.10 20.81 11.95
CA CYS A 510 -2.27 21.99 11.69
C CYS A 510 -1.93 22.10 10.21
N GLU A 511 -1.65 23.32 9.75
CA GLU A 511 -1.25 23.59 8.38
C GLU A 511 0.06 22.84 8.04
N GLY A 512 0.08 22.11 6.92
CA GLY A 512 1.20 21.27 6.50
C GLY A 512 1.29 19.92 7.20
N GLY A 513 0.52 19.69 8.27
CA GLY A 513 0.46 18.43 9.01
C GLY A 513 -0.77 17.58 8.69
N PHE A 514 -1.02 16.59 9.54
CA PHE A 514 -2.19 15.73 9.42
C PHE A 514 -3.42 16.41 10.03
N ILE A 515 -4.57 16.30 9.36
CA ILE A 515 -5.86 16.82 9.84
C ILE A 515 -6.78 15.63 10.09
N PRO A 516 -7.16 15.35 11.35
CA PRO A 516 -8.13 14.31 11.65
C PRO A 516 -9.50 14.61 11.03
N PHE A 517 -10.07 13.67 10.29
CA PHE A 517 -11.38 13.82 9.64
C PHE A 517 -12.47 12.96 10.28
N ASN A 518 -12.08 11.97 11.09
CA ASN A 518 -12.99 11.16 11.90
C ASN A 518 -12.28 10.64 13.17
N ARG A 519 -13.01 9.97 14.04
CA ARG A 519 -12.44 9.44 15.31
C ARG A 519 -11.33 8.41 15.08
N GLY A 520 -11.34 7.68 13.98
CA GLY A 520 -10.30 6.69 13.62
C GLY A 520 -8.97 7.30 13.21
N SER A 521 -8.96 8.57 12.88
CA SER A 521 -7.74 9.33 12.53
C SER A 521 -7.17 10.13 13.70
N LEU A 522 -7.81 10.12 14.88
CA LEU A 522 -7.25 10.76 16.08
C LEU A 522 -5.96 10.05 16.53
N PRO A 523 -5.02 10.80 17.15
CA PRO A 523 -3.78 10.19 17.63
C PRO A 523 -4.03 9.19 18.75
N VAL A 524 -3.20 8.16 18.78
CA VAL A 524 -3.13 7.18 19.85
C VAL A 524 -2.02 7.58 20.82
N VAL A 525 -2.30 7.59 22.10
CA VAL A 525 -1.29 7.91 23.13
C VAL A 525 -1.12 6.79 24.13
N SER A 526 0.06 6.66 24.70
CA SER A 526 0.37 5.73 25.78
C SER A 526 1.14 6.46 26.89
N GLY A 527 0.92 6.05 28.15
CA GLY A 527 1.48 6.69 29.35
C GLY A 527 0.72 7.94 29.82
N ILE A 528 -0.24 8.41 29.03
CA ILE A 528 -1.17 9.51 29.33
C ILE A 528 -2.56 9.18 28.75
N SER A 529 -3.56 10.00 29.10
CA SER A 529 -4.88 9.96 28.44
C SER A 529 -5.33 11.35 28.04
N MET A 530 -6.17 11.42 27.00
CA MET A 530 -6.71 12.65 26.44
C MET A 530 -8.22 12.74 26.65
N GLU A 531 -8.73 13.95 26.88
CA GLU A 531 -10.14 14.27 26.73
C GLU A 531 -10.30 15.14 25.47
N VAL A 532 -11.09 14.66 24.53
CA VAL A 532 -11.32 15.32 23.24
C VAL A 532 -12.80 15.60 23.08
N LYS A 533 -13.14 16.78 22.59
CA LYS A 533 -14.51 17.16 22.23
C LYS A 533 -14.67 17.10 20.73
N GLU A 534 -15.74 16.45 20.26
CA GLU A 534 -16.18 16.53 18.88
C GLU A 534 -17.03 17.78 18.70
N ASP A 535 -16.72 18.63 17.71
CA ASP A 535 -17.37 19.93 17.52
C ASP A 535 -17.58 20.22 16.03
N GLY A 536 -18.75 19.85 15.53
CA GLY A 536 -19.05 19.93 14.09
C GLY A 536 -18.19 18.96 13.28
N ASP A 537 -17.40 19.48 12.34
CA ASP A 537 -16.53 18.66 11.47
C ASP A 537 -15.11 18.47 12.02
N GLY A 538 -14.88 18.81 13.30
CA GLY A 538 -13.53 18.79 13.89
C GLY A 538 -13.48 18.30 15.32
N TYR A 539 -12.27 18.30 15.86
CA TYR A 539 -11.95 17.83 17.22
C TYR A 539 -11.20 18.91 17.99
N THR A 540 -11.45 18.99 19.31
CA THR A 540 -10.78 19.92 20.22
C THR A 540 -10.20 19.15 21.40
N LEU A 541 -8.90 19.31 21.67
CA LEU A 541 -8.24 18.77 22.85
C LEU A 541 -8.64 19.61 24.09
N THR A 542 -9.36 19.01 25.03
CA THR A 542 -9.84 19.72 26.20
C THR A 542 -9.00 19.48 27.46
N ASN A 543 -8.38 18.31 27.58
CA ASN A 543 -7.55 17.98 28.75
C ASN A 543 -6.56 16.83 28.41
N VAL A 544 -5.43 16.82 29.14
CA VAL A 544 -4.44 15.73 29.12
C VAL A 544 -4.15 15.31 30.55
N LYS A 545 -4.15 14.00 30.81
CA LYS A 545 -3.98 13.43 32.14
C LYS A 545 -2.88 12.36 32.19
N LYS A 546 -2.14 12.32 33.29
CA LYS A 546 -1.29 11.20 33.69
C LYS A 546 -1.79 10.70 35.05
N ASP A 547 -1.97 9.38 35.19
CA ASP A 547 -2.49 8.77 36.44
C ASP A 547 -3.80 9.44 36.93
N LYS A 548 -4.72 9.72 36.00
CA LYS A 548 -6.03 10.38 36.23
C LYS A 548 -5.95 11.83 36.69
N LYS A 549 -4.76 12.43 36.76
CA LYS A 549 -4.56 13.84 37.13
C LYS A 549 -4.17 14.65 35.89
N ALA A 550 -4.70 15.86 35.79
CA ALA A 550 -4.28 16.79 34.73
C ALA A 550 -2.77 17.07 34.86
N ILE A 551 -2.06 16.99 33.74
CA ILE A 551 -0.64 17.32 33.67
C ILE A 551 -0.46 18.84 33.85
N LYS A 552 0.60 19.22 34.55
CA LYS A 552 0.95 20.63 34.74
C LYS A 552 1.88 21.09 33.61
N ASP A 553 1.94 22.40 33.40
CA ASP A 553 2.76 22.98 32.33
C ASP A 553 4.27 22.82 32.59
N ASP A 554 4.67 22.72 33.85
CA ASP A 554 6.04 22.55 34.32
C ASP A 554 6.47 21.08 34.54
N ASP A 555 5.56 20.12 34.41
CA ASP A 555 5.93 18.70 34.39
C ASP A 555 6.86 18.43 33.20
N THR A 556 7.81 17.50 33.33
CA THR A 556 8.74 17.12 32.25
C THR A 556 8.53 15.67 31.85
N PHE A 557 8.58 15.40 30.54
CA PHE A 557 8.35 14.09 29.96
C PHE A 557 9.37 13.77 28.88
N THR A 558 9.84 12.51 28.86
CA THR A 558 10.43 11.92 27.67
C THR A 558 9.30 11.43 26.77
N VAL A 559 9.26 11.91 25.54
CA VAL A 559 8.19 11.63 24.58
C VAL A 559 8.75 10.95 23.33
N MET A 560 8.07 9.94 22.84
CA MET A 560 8.29 9.35 21.53
C MET A 560 7.10 9.68 20.63
N CYS A 561 7.35 10.37 19.51
CA CYS A 561 6.38 10.59 18.45
C CYS A 561 6.61 9.58 17.31
N LEU A 562 5.55 8.90 16.88
CA LEU A 562 5.55 8.00 15.74
C LEU A 562 4.72 8.62 14.62
N ALA A 563 5.37 9.05 13.55
CA ALA A 563 4.71 9.76 12.46
C ALA A 563 5.52 9.66 11.16
N THR A 564 4.91 9.98 10.04
CA THR A 564 5.63 10.18 8.77
C THR A 564 6.39 11.50 8.80
N LYS A 565 7.39 11.67 7.93
CA LYS A 565 8.13 12.95 7.82
C LYS A 565 7.17 14.13 7.57
N LYS A 566 6.19 13.94 6.69
CA LYS A 566 5.14 14.94 6.39
C LYS A 566 4.39 15.40 7.65
N HIS A 567 3.99 14.46 8.51
CA HIS A 567 3.26 14.81 9.74
C HIS A 567 4.13 15.53 10.77
N MET A 568 5.45 15.29 10.75
CA MET A 568 6.39 15.95 11.66
C MET A 568 6.96 17.25 11.11
N GLU A 569 6.85 17.52 9.81
CA GLU A 569 7.43 18.72 9.18
C GLU A 569 7.06 20.04 9.87
N PRO A 570 5.80 20.29 10.30
CA PRO A 570 5.44 21.52 11.00
C PRO A 570 6.22 21.72 12.32
N PHE A 571 6.61 20.63 12.98
CA PHE A 571 7.36 20.66 14.24
C PHE A 571 8.87 20.74 13.98
N LEU A 572 9.37 20.03 12.98
CA LEU A 572 10.80 19.99 12.63
C LEU A 572 11.29 21.33 12.07
N SER A 573 10.46 22.02 11.29
CA SER A 573 10.81 23.33 10.71
C SER A 573 10.89 24.44 11.75
N SER A 574 10.11 24.36 12.83
CA SER A 574 10.06 25.36 13.89
C SER A 574 10.97 25.05 15.08
N GLU A 575 11.28 23.78 15.33
CA GLU A 575 11.90 23.30 16.57
C GLU A 575 12.78 22.05 16.33
N GLY A 576 13.48 22.00 15.19
CA GLY A 576 14.23 20.82 14.74
C GLY A 576 15.24 20.27 15.75
N ASP A 577 15.86 21.14 16.54
CA ASP A 577 16.84 20.74 17.58
C ASP A 577 16.21 20.05 18.80
N MET A 578 14.87 20.09 18.93
CA MET A 578 14.16 19.46 20.04
C MET A 578 13.93 17.96 19.84
N PHE A 579 13.84 17.52 18.57
CA PHE A 579 13.55 16.15 18.22
C PHE A 579 14.81 15.42 17.78
N GLU A 580 15.13 14.32 18.45
CA GLU A 580 16.16 13.37 18.04
C GLU A 580 15.51 12.22 17.23
N GLY A 581 16.10 11.81 16.12
CA GLY A 581 15.62 10.70 15.30
C GLY A 581 15.09 11.12 13.93
N GLY A 582 14.09 10.39 13.40
CA GLY A 582 13.56 10.60 12.04
C GLY A 582 14.32 9.85 10.95
N GLU A 583 15.30 9.01 11.36
CA GLU A 583 16.08 8.14 10.47
C GLU A 583 15.74 6.65 10.67
N THR A 584 15.17 6.29 11.82
CA THR A 584 14.84 4.91 12.14
C THR A 584 13.37 4.63 11.87
N PHE A 585 13.11 3.62 11.05
CA PHE A 585 11.76 3.13 10.83
C PHE A 585 11.22 2.40 12.06
N VAL A 586 9.99 2.73 12.43
CA VAL A 586 9.29 2.06 13.54
C VAL A 586 9.14 0.56 13.26
N LYS A 587 8.92 0.19 12.01
CA LYS A 587 8.81 -1.20 11.56
C LYS A 587 10.07 -2.02 11.86
N ASP A 588 11.25 -1.42 11.70
CA ASP A 588 12.52 -2.11 11.99
C ASP A 588 12.69 -2.34 13.49
N THR A 589 12.39 -1.32 14.30
CA THR A 589 12.40 -1.44 15.77
C THR A 589 11.43 -2.53 16.25
N TRP A 590 10.22 -2.53 15.70
CA TRP A 590 9.20 -3.53 15.99
C TRP A 590 9.63 -4.95 15.57
N THR A 591 10.14 -5.09 14.34
CA THR A 591 10.60 -6.38 13.80
C THR A 591 11.75 -6.95 14.66
N ASN A 592 12.71 -6.11 15.06
CA ASN A 592 13.79 -6.53 15.95
C ASN A 592 13.28 -6.97 17.32
N TYR A 593 12.26 -6.29 17.85
CA TYR A 593 11.64 -6.69 19.11
C TYR A 593 10.96 -8.05 19.03
N VAL A 594 10.14 -8.29 18.00
CA VAL A 594 9.40 -9.57 17.86
C VAL A 594 10.29 -10.76 17.51
N LEU A 595 11.50 -10.51 17.02
CA LEU A 595 12.53 -11.56 16.83
C LEU A 595 13.25 -11.94 18.12
N GLY A 596 13.05 -11.23 19.22
CA GLY A 596 13.59 -11.56 20.53
C GLY A 596 12.79 -12.68 21.21
N ASP A 597 13.46 -13.49 22.03
CA ASP A 597 12.86 -14.65 22.70
C ASP A 597 11.73 -14.31 23.69
N ASP A 598 11.66 -13.05 24.14
CA ASP A 598 10.74 -12.57 25.20
C ASP A 598 9.69 -11.55 24.67
N ALA A 599 9.39 -11.56 23.37
CA ALA A 599 8.42 -10.62 22.80
C ALA A 599 7.00 -10.84 23.36
N VAL A 600 6.47 -9.85 24.06
CA VAL A 600 5.14 -9.86 24.68
C VAL A 600 4.42 -8.56 24.40
N LEU A 601 3.13 -8.64 24.07
CA LEU A 601 2.29 -7.46 23.94
C LEU A 601 1.88 -6.93 25.32
N ALA A 602 1.86 -5.60 25.45
CA ALA A 602 1.33 -4.94 26.63
C ALA A 602 -0.21 -5.05 26.68
N GLU A 603 -0.78 -4.88 27.87
CA GLU A 603 -2.23 -4.81 28.02
C GLU A 603 -2.79 -3.46 27.50
N PRO A 604 -4.05 -3.44 27.01
CA PRO A 604 -4.69 -2.21 26.57
C PRO A 604 -5.03 -1.29 27.75
N GLU A 605 -4.87 0.01 27.53
CA GLU A 605 -5.26 1.05 28.47
C GLU A 605 -6.23 2.06 27.82
N SER A 606 -7.09 2.68 28.59
CA SER A 606 -7.94 3.76 28.08
C SER A 606 -7.08 5.04 27.88
N TYR A 607 -6.91 5.43 26.64
CA TYR A 607 -6.04 6.57 26.26
C TYR A 607 -6.80 7.81 25.80
N ILE A 608 -8.10 7.70 25.55
CA ILE A 608 -8.93 8.80 25.06
C ILE A 608 -10.33 8.74 25.67
N THR A 609 -10.94 9.91 25.85
CA THR A 609 -12.36 10.07 26.13
C THR A 609 -12.91 11.09 25.17
N LEU A 610 -13.70 10.67 24.20
CA LEU A 610 -14.39 11.52 23.22
C LEU A 610 -15.75 11.95 23.78
N ARG A 611 -16.12 13.24 23.66
CA ARG A 611 -17.39 13.81 24.15
C ARG A 611 -18.09 14.67 23.11
#